data_267f5fb2b1de8a62c64f79ac07169075
#
_entry.id   267f5fb2b1de8a62c64f79ac07169075
#
_cell.length_a   1.000
_cell.length_b   1.000
_cell.length_c   1.000
_cell.angle_alpha   90.00
_cell.angle_beta   90.00
_cell.angle_gamma   90.00
#
_symmetry.space_group_name_H-M   'P 1'
#
loop_
_entity.id
_entity.type
_entity.pdbx_description
1 polymer ?
#
loop_
_entity_poly.entity_id
_entity_poly.type
_entity_poly.pdbx_seq_one_letter_code
_entity_poly.pdbx_strand_id
1 'polypeptide(L)'
;MIWNESIECMDRESLRKIQSIRLKKIVDYVYHNTPFYRKKMQEMGITPDDINSIDDIVKLPFTTKHDLRDNYPFGLCAVPMSQIVRIHASSGTTGKPTVVGYTRKDLASWAECISRAFTAYGAGRSDIFQVSYGYGLFT
;
A
#
# COMPACT_ATOMS: atom_id res chain seq x y z
N MET A 1 18.16 12.57 -12.79
CA MET A 1 16.86 12.92 -13.46
C MET A 1 15.73 12.74 -12.45
N ILE A 2 14.61 13.43 -12.64
CA ILE A 2 13.42 13.38 -11.77
C ILE A 2 12.26 12.95 -12.64
N TRP A 3 11.48 11.97 -12.17
CA TRP A 3 10.33 11.44 -12.91
C TRP A 3 9.09 12.32 -12.76
N ASN A 4 8.77 12.69 -11.53
CA ASN A 4 7.57 13.46 -11.18
C ASN A 4 7.97 14.67 -10.33
N GLU A 5 8.45 15.72 -11.00
CA GLU A 5 8.99 16.92 -10.36
C GLU A 5 8.00 17.58 -9.40
N SER A 6 6.72 17.62 -9.77
CA SER A 6 5.68 18.27 -8.96
C SER A 6 5.50 17.62 -7.57
N ILE A 7 5.81 16.33 -7.44
CA ILE A 7 5.71 15.60 -6.18
C ILE A 7 7.07 15.41 -5.52
N GLU A 8 8.10 15.09 -6.31
CA GLU A 8 9.43 14.78 -5.76
C GLU A 8 10.19 16.04 -5.29
N CYS A 9 9.90 17.19 -5.88
CA CYS A 9 10.47 18.48 -5.50
C CYS A 9 9.51 19.35 -4.67
N MET A 10 8.42 18.76 -4.17
CA MET A 10 7.43 19.48 -3.37
C MET A 10 8.05 19.96 -2.03
N ASP A 11 7.71 21.16 -1.62
CA ASP A 11 8.09 21.67 -0.31
C ASP A 11 7.49 20.86 0.84
N ARG A 12 8.13 20.92 1.99
CA ARG A 12 7.76 20.08 3.14
C ARG A 12 6.35 20.33 3.65
N GLU A 13 5.89 21.57 3.62
CA GLU A 13 4.56 21.94 4.10
C GLU A 13 3.48 21.37 3.18
N SER A 14 3.61 21.56 1.88
CA SER A 14 2.71 21.02 0.87
C SER A 14 2.67 19.48 0.91
N LEU A 15 3.84 18.83 1.08
CA LEU A 15 3.93 17.40 1.22
C LEU A 15 3.17 16.90 2.46
N ARG A 16 3.31 17.55 3.61
CA ARG A 16 2.59 17.19 4.84
C ARG A 16 1.07 17.36 4.69
N LYS A 17 0.62 18.40 3.98
CA LYS A 17 -0.82 18.58 3.68
C LYS A 17 -1.36 17.39 2.88
N ILE A 18 -0.66 17.00 1.80
CA ILE A 18 -1.06 15.83 0.98
C ILE A 18 -1.03 14.55 1.80
N GLN A 19 0.00 14.32 2.62
CA GLN A 19 0.09 13.15 3.48
C GLN A 19 -1.07 13.08 4.47
N SER A 20 -1.45 14.22 5.08
CA SER A 20 -2.59 14.29 6.01
C SER A 20 -3.91 13.95 5.32
N ILE A 21 -4.16 14.51 4.14
CA ILE A 21 -5.36 14.21 3.34
C ILE A 21 -5.41 12.72 2.98
N ARG A 22 -4.29 12.14 2.56
CA ARG A 22 -4.20 10.73 2.18
C ARG A 22 -4.36 9.81 3.38
N LEU A 23 -3.78 10.15 4.53
CA LEU A 23 -3.93 9.37 5.75
C LEU A 23 -5.39 9.33 6.20
N LYS A 24 -6.05 10.48 6.31
CA LYS A 24 -7.50 10.53 6.64
C LYS A 24 -8.32 9.64 5.71
N LYS A 25 -8.08 9.78 4.42
CA LYS A 25 -8.82 9.03 3.40
C LYS A 25 -8.61 7.52 3.51
N ILE A 26 -7.37 7.06 3.72
CA ILE A 26 -7.09 5.61 3.80
C ILE A 26 -7.62 5.02 5.11
N VAL A 27 -7.54 5.76 6.22
CA VAL A 27 -8.05 5.31 7.51
C VAL A 27 -9.56 5.15 7.46
N ASP A 28 -10.28 6.15 6.98
CA ASP A 28 -11.73 6.09 6.77
C ASP A 28 -12.10 4.91 5.86
N TYR A 29 -11.38 4.77 4.76
CA TYR A 29 -11.62 3.71 3.79
C TYR A 29 -11.45 2.31 4.37
N VAL A 30 -10.35 2.02 5.08
CA VAL A 30 -10.11 0.69 5.65
C VAL A 30 -11.01 0.42 6.84
N TYR A 31 -11.37 1.42 7.62
CA TYR A 31 -12.31 1.29 8.73
C TYR A 31 -13.68 0.82 8.25
N HIS A 32 -14.20 1.37 7.15
CA HIS A 32 -15.49 1.02 6.62
C HIS A 32 -15.50 -0.27 5.79
N ASN A 33 -14.40 -0.58 5.11
CA ASN A 33 -14.36 -1.68 4.14
C ASN A 33 -13.61 -2.94 4.63
N THR A 34 -12.88 -2.87 5.77
CA THR A 34 -12.10 -4.00 6.26
C THR A 34 -12.45 -4.29 7.72
N PRO A 35 -13.23 -5.35 8.00
CA PRO A 35 -13.64 -5.69 9.38
C PRO A 35 -12.47 -5.81 10.36
N PHE A 36 -11.33 -6.33 9.90
CA PHE A 36 -10.12 -6.45 10.69
C PHE A 36 -9.62 -5.10 11.22
N TYR A 37 -9.46 -4.09 10.35
CA TYR A 37 -8.98 -2.77 10.78
C TYR A 37 -10.00 -2.05 11.65
N ARG A 38 -11.28 -2.15 11.32
CA ARG A 38 -12.36 -1.62 12.18
C ARG A 38 -12.26 -2.17 13.59
N LYS A 39 -12.15 -3.49 13.72
CA LYS A 39 -12.04 -4.16 15.03
C LYS A 39 -10.81 -3.68 15.80
N LYS A 40 -9.63 -3.69 15.18
CA LYS A 40 -8.38 -3.23 15.82
C LYS A 40 -8.48 -1.78 16.30
N MET A 41 -9.04 -0.89 15.50
CA MET A 41 -9.20 0.52 15.87
C MET A 41 -10.21 0.67 17.01
N GLN A 42 -11.33 -0.05 16.97
CA GLN A 42 -12.34 -0.03 18.06
C GLN A 42 -11.77 -0.56 19.38
N GLU A 43 -10.94 -1.61 19.36
CA GLU A 43 -10.26 -2.13 20.56
C GLU A 43 -9.31 -1.11 21.19
N MET A 44 -8.79 -0.16 20.40
CA MET A 44 -7.96 0.95 20.87
C MET A 44 -8.77 2.22 21.19
N GLY A 45 -10.10 2.18 21.01
CA GLY A 45 -10.97 3.35 21.19
C GLY A 45 -10.77 4.44 20.13
N ILE A 46 -10.30 4.07 18.93
CA ILE A 46 -9.98 4.98 17.83
C ILE A 46 -11.02 4.87 16.72
N THR A 47 -11.41 6.02 16.19
CA THR A 47 -12.29 6.15 15.02
C THR A 47 -11.58 6.95 13.92
N PRO A 48 -12.09 6.97 12.68
CA PRO A 48 -11.55 7.83 11.63
C PRO A 48 -11.50 9.32 11.98
N ASP A 49 -12.42 9.80 12.83
CA ASP A 49 -12.51 11.21 13.26
C ASP A 49 -11.34 11.64 14.16
N ASP A 50 -10.66 10.68 14.79
CA ASP A 50 -9.50 10.94 15.64
C ASP A 50 -8.22 11.20 14.83
N ILE A 51 -8.27 10.99 13.51
CA ILE A 51 -7.13 11.16 12.59
C ILE A 51 -7.31 12.45 11.79
N ASN A 52 -6.60 13.49 12.19
CA ASN A 52 -6.74 14.82 11.61
C ASN A 52 -5.54 15.26 10.77
N SER A 53 -4.37 14.72 11.05
CA SER A 53 -3.12 15.05 10.36
C SER A 53 -2.20 13.84 10.24
N ILE A 54 -1.11 13.99 9.50
CA ILE A 54 -0.08 12.94 9.39
C ILE A 54 0.56 12.60 10.74
N ASP A 55 0.54 13.51 11.70
CA ASP A 55 1.11 13.29 13.03
C ASP A 55 0.29 12.28 13.84
N ASP A 56 -0.98 12.10 13.52
CA ASP A 56 -1.85 11.15 14.17
C ASP A 56 -1.60 9.68 13.75
N ILE A 57 -0.68 9.44 12.83
CA ILE A 57 -0.30 8.08 12.41
C ILE A 57 0.16 7.21 13.58
N VAL A 58 0.71 7.82 14.62
CA VAL A 58 1.17 7.15 15.85
C VAL A 58 0.03 6.55 16.67
N LYS A 59 -1.21 6.97 16.45
CA LYS A 59 -2.41 6.43 17.09
C LYS A 59 -2.86 5.11 16.48
N LEU A 60 -2.48 4.83 15.23
CA LEU A 60 -2.98 3.69 14.47
C LEU A 60 -2.35 2.37 14.91
N PRO A 61 -3.11 1.26 14.92
CA PRO A 61 -2.58 -0.06 15.20
C PRO A 61 -1.58 -0.53 14.14
N PHE A 62 -0.55 -1.23 14.57
CA PHE A 62 0.35 -1.91 13.63
C PHE A 62 -0.33 -3.10 12.97
N THR A 63 0.04 -3.37 11.72
CA THR A 63 -0.27 -4.60 11.00
C THR A 63 0.98 -5.47 10.96
N THR A 64 0.86 -6.73 11.35
CA THR A 64 1.95 -7.70 11.38
C THR A 64 1.76 -8.77 10.32
N LYS A 65 2.80 -9.56 10.07
CA LYS A 65 2.72 -10.72 9.17
C LYS A 65 1.73 -11.78 9.67
N HIS A 66 1.52 -11.88 10.98
CA HIS A 66 0.51 -12.77 11.56
C HIS A 66 -0.90 -12.33 11.18
N ASP A 67 -1.19 -11.03 11.25
CA ASP A 67 -2.49 -10.50 10.87
C ASP A 67 -2.84 -10.86 9.41
N LEU A 68 -1.87 -10.81 8.50
CA LEU A 68 -2.06 -11.21 7.10
C LEU A 68 -2.37 -12.71 6.97
N ARG A 69 -1.74 -13.57 7.77
CA ARG A 69 -1.93 -15.01 7.77
C ARG A 69 -3.26 -15.42 8.40
N ASP A 70 -3.65 -14.76 9.48
CA ASP A 70 -4.88 -15.04 10.21
C ASP A 70 -6.11 -14.63 9.41
N ASN A 71 -5.96 -13.67 8.51
CA ASN A 71 -6.97 -13.21 7.56
C ASN A 71 -6.80 -13.79 6.14
N TYR A 72 -6.08 -14.91 6.02
CA TYR A 72 -5.87 -15.60 4.74
C TYR A 72 -7.19 -16.09 4.13
N PRO A 73 -7.39 -16.02 2.79
CA PRO A 73 -6.47 -15.39 1.84
C PRO A 73 -6.75 -13.90 1.60
N PHE A 74 -7.96 -13.39 1.77
CA PHE A 74 -8.40 -12.07 1.32
C PHE A 74 -9.10 -11.23 2.39
N GLY A 75 -9.03 -11.62 3.66
CA GLY A 75 -9.72 -10.94 4.76
C GLY A 75 -9.26 -9.48 5.00
N LEU A 76 -8.11 -9.09 4.45
CA LEU A 76 -7.62 -7.70 4.49
C LEU A 76 -7.91 -6.91 3.21
N CYS A 77 -8.57 -7.51 2.20
CA CYS A 77 -8.96 -6.76 1.02
C CYS A 77 -10.11 -5.79 1.35
N ALA A 78 -9.92 -4.54 0.99
CA ALA A 78 -10.91 -3.47 1.19
C ALA A 78 -11.81 -3.27 -0.05
N VAL A 79 -11.66 -4.10 -1.07
CA VAL A 79 -12.45 -4.10 -2.31
C VAL A 79 -13.01 -5.48 -2.60
N PRO A 80 -14.12 -5.60 -3.33
CA PRO A 80 -14.61 -6.89 -3.79
C PRO A 80 -13.62 -7.56 -4.76
N MET A 81 -13.61 -8.89 -4.78
CA MET A 81 -12.69 -9.70 -5.60
C MET A 81 -12.79 -9.36 -7.10
N SER A 82 -13.92 -8.89 -7.59
CA SER A 82 -14.10 -8.43 -8.97
C SER A 82 -13.20 -7.24 -9.37
N GLN A 83 -12.67 -6.51 -8.41
CA GLN A 83 -11.74 -5.40 -8.64
C GLN A 83 -10.25 -5.80 -8.52
N ILE A 84 -9.98 -7.01 -8.03
CA ILE A 84 -8.62 -7.55 -7.96
C ILE A 84 -8.20 -8.05 -9.34
N VAL A 85 -7.14 -7.49 -9.87
CA VAL A 85 -6.62 -7.80 -11.22
C VAL A 85 -5.29 -8.56 -11.17
N ARG A 86 -4.66 -8.63 -10.00
CA ARG A 86 -3.41 -9.38 -9.79
C ARG A 86 -3.32 -9.85 -8.35
N ILE A 87 -2.75 -11.03 -8.16
CA ILE A 87 -2.48 -11.62 -6.85
C ILE A 87 -0.99 -11.97 -6.77
N HIS A 88 -0.36 -11.65 -5.65
CA HIS A 88 0.97 -12.10 -5.29
C HIS A 88 0.91 -12.84 -3.96
N ALA A 89 1.85 -13.76 -3.77
CA ALA A 89 2.01 -14.45 -2.50
C ALA A 89 3.49 -14.59 -2.16
N SER A 90 3.83 -14.47 -0.88
CA SER A 90 5.15 -14.84 -0.40
C SER A 90 5.18 -16.33 -0.06
N SER A 91 6.31 -17.01 -0.37
CA SER A 91 6.55 -18.39 0.08
C SER A 91 6.55 -18.41 1.61
N GLY A 92 5.54 -19.01 2.20
CA GLY A 92 5.45 -19.16 3.67
C GLY A 92 6.40 -20.25 4.15
N THR A 93 7.60 -19.92 4.58
CA THR A 93 8.53 -20.88 5.22
C THR A 93 7.97 -21.50 6.50
N THR A 94 6.90 -20.95 7.06
CA THR A 94 6.28 -21.34 8.34
C THR A 94 4.78 -21.64 8.24
N GLY A 95 4.27 -22.12 7.10
CA GLY A 95 2.85 -22.48 6.94
C GLY A 95 2.14 -21.71 5.82
N LYS A 96 0.98 -21.11 6.11
CA LYS A 96 0.18 -20.39 5.10
C LYS A 96 0.95 -19.24 4.44
N PRO A 97 0.91 -19.09 3.10
CA PRO A 97 1.51 -17.97 2.42
C PRO A 97 0.82 -16.66 2.80
N THR A 98 1.53 -15.55 2.68
CA THR A 98 0.93 -14.23 2.74
C THR A 98 0.44 -13.87 1.34
N VAL A 99 -0.86 -13.60 1.20
CA VAL A 99 -1.49 -13.26 -0.09
C VAL A 99 -1.85 -11.79 -0.12
N VAL A 100 -1.56 -11.13 -1.24
CA VAL A 100 -1.90 -9.72 -1.48
C VAL A 100 -2.59 -9.58 -2.83
N GLY A 101 -3.75 -8.96 -2.84
CA GLY A 101 -4.49 -8.62 -4.05
C GLY A 101 -4.25 -7.17 -4.46
N TYR A 102 -4.10 -6.93 -5.74
CA TYR A 102 -3.89 -5.59 -6.32
C TYR A 102 -5.02 -5.21 -7.26
N THR A 103 -5.52 -3.98 -7.10
CA THR A 103 -6.40 -3.34 -8.07
C THR A 103 -5.58 -2.73 -9.21
N ARG A 104 -6.25 -2.28 -10.30
CA ARG A 104 -5.58 -1.51 -11.36
C ARG A 104 -4.91 -0.24 -10.83
N LYS A 105 -5.53 0.40 -9.83
CA LYS A 105 -4.99 1.61 -9.20
C LYS A 105 -3.72 1.33 -8.40
N ASP A 106 -3.68 0.20 -7.68
CA ASP A 106 -2.49 -0.20 -6.93
C ASP A 106 -1.33 -0.48 -7.88
N LEU A 107 -1.59 -1.16 -9.00
CA LEU A 107 -0.56 -1.40 -10.03
C LEU A 107 -0.05 -0.10 -10.66
N ALA A 108 -0.92 0.87 -10.92
CA ALA A 108 -0.51 2.19 -11.43
C ALA A 108 0.36 2.94 -10.40
N SER A 109 0.00 2.90 -9.11
CA SER A 109 0.80 3.48 -8.03
C SER A 109 2.16 2.79 -7.90
N TRP A 110 2.19 1.47 -8.05
CA TRP A 110 3.43 0.69 -8.04
C TRP A 110 4.33 1.05 -9.22
N ALA A 111 3.77 1.13 -10.43
CA ALA A 111 4.51 1.56 -11.63
C ALA A 111 5.11 2.96 -11.44
N GLU A 112 4.36 3.90 -10.88
CA GLU A 112 4.86 5.25 -10.56
C GLU A 112 6.06 5.21 -9.59
N CYS A 113 6.00 4.39 -8.54
CA CYS A 113 7.11 4.24 -7.59
C CYS A 113 8.35 3.64 -8.27
N ILE A 114 8.18 2.63 -9.10
CA ILE A 114 9.28 2.00 -9.84
C ILE A 114 9.89 2.96 -10.87
N SER A 115 9.07 3.74 -11.57
CA SER A 115 9.55 4.75 -12.51
C SER A 115 10.43 5.79 -11.83
N ARG A 116 10.06 6.25 -10.64
CA ARG A 116 10.90 7.16 -9.83
C ARG A 116 12.23 6.52 -9.47
N ALA A 117 12.22 5.26 -9.00
CA ALA A 117 13.43 4.55 -8.65
C ALA A 117 14.37 4.42 -9.86
N PHE A 118 13.88 3.95 -11.00
CA PHE A 118 14.69 3.81 -12.21
C PHE A 118 15.22 5.16 -12.70
N THR A 119 14.41 6.21 -12.71
CA THR A 119 14.88 7.55 -13.09
C THR A 119 15.94 8.09 -12.14
N ALA A 120 15.84 7.82 -10.85
CA ALA A 120 16.86 8.19 -9.87
C ALA A 120 18.20 7.46 -10.13
N TYR A 121 18.17 6.22 -10.61
CA TYR A 121 19.36 5.49 -11.06
C TYR A 121 19.90 5.94 -12.44
N GLY A 122 19.25 6.90 -13.08
CA GLY A 122 19.67 7.43 -14.37
C GLY A 122 19.04 6.77 -15.58
N ALA A 123 18.11 5.84 -15.38
CA ALA A 123 17.41 5.19 -16.48
C ALA A 123 16.51 6.16 -17.25
N GLY A 124 16.43 6.02 -18.56
CA GLY A 124 15.66 6.86 -19.47
C GLY A 124 15.02 6.08 -20.62
N ARG A 125 14.39 6.83 -21.52
CA ARG A 125 13.62 6.24 -22.63
C ARG A 125 14.46 5.46 -23.67
N SER A 126 15.77 5.70 -23.71
CA SER A 126 16.70 5.01 -24.60
C SER A 126 17.24 3.70 -24.03
N ASP A 127 16.95 3.42 -22.76
CA ASP A 127 17.50 2.23 -22.12
C ASP A 127 16.67 0.99 -22.43
N ILE A 128 17.35 -0.14 -22.51
CA ILE A 128 16.74 -1.45 -22.69
C ILE A 128 16.73 -2.17 -21.35
N PHE A 129 15.55 -2.59 -20.91
CA PHE A 129 15.38 -3.34 -19.69
C PHE A 129 15.13 -4.81 -19.98
N GLN A 130 15.87 -5.67 -19.28
CA GLN A 130 15.63 -7.10 -19.27
C GLN A 130 15.11 -7.51 -17.88
N VAL A 131 13.99 -8.21 -17.85
CA VAL A 131 13.48 -8.85 -16.64
C VAL A 131 13.91 -10.31 -16.64
N SER A 132 14.70 -10.70 -15.64
CA SER A 132 15.33 -12.03 -15.55
C SER A 132 14.97 -12.72 -14.22
N TYR A 133 13.69 -12.89 -13.96
CA TYR A 133 13.21 -13.71 -12.84
C TYR A 133 12.03 -14.59 -13.26
N GLY A 134 11.74 -15.63 -12.46
CA GLY A 134 10.61 -16.51 -12.73
C GLY A 134 9.26 -15.80 -12.49
N TYR A 135 8.38 -15.89 -13.46
CA TYR A 135 7.01 -15.41 -13.32
C TYR A 135 6.17 -16.49 -12.67
N GLY A 136 5.58 -16.19 -11.52
CA GLY A 136 4.73 -17.11 -10.77
C GLY A 136 3.96 -16.40 -9.68
N LEU A 137 3.28 -17.19 -8.84
CA LEU A 137 2.51 -16.66 -7.70
C LEU A 137 3.42 -16.08 -6.61
N PHE A 138 4.60 -16.67 -6.43
CA PHE A 138 5.57 -16.25 -5.42
C PHE A 138 6.59 -15.29 -6.03
N THR A 139 6.73 -14.14 -5.41
CA THR A 139 7.69 -13.08 -5.77
C THR A 139 8.50 -12.67 -4.56
#